data_f9967963d0aeb85ece2ed5428c864c14
#
_entry.id   f9967963d0aeb85ece2ed5428c864c14
#
_cell.length_a   1.000
_cell.length_b   1.000
_cell.length_c   1.000
_cell.angle_alpha   90.00
_cell.angle_beta   90.00
_cell.angle_gamma   90.00
#
_symmetry.space_group_name_H-M   'P 1'
#
loop_
_entity.id
_entity.type
_entity.pdbx_description
1 polymer ?
#
loop_
_entity_poly.entity_id
_entity_poly.type
_entity_poly.pdbx_seq_one_letter_code
_entity_poly.pdbx_strand_id
1 'polypeptide(L)'
;MLAWALLSMSASAFAANATLDQVMALLAQRKHGEVKYVEEDYLKMLDQPVKSSGVLVYDAPDHLEKRALKPKAESLILDGERLTVERGRRTYRMDLGEDPQVAPFVDSIRDTLAGNEQALERVFKVTFTGTLEEWQLKLVPLDEKVARKVSEVQIAGARDEIQSVKILETDGDRSVMTLEPP
;
A
#
# COMPACT_ATOMS: atom_id res chain seq x y z
N MET A 1 -4.77 43.32 -48.79
CA MET A 1 -5.24 42.92 -47.46
C MET A 1 -5.23 41.41 -47.42
N LEU A 2 -4.18 40.81 -46.85
CA LEU A 2 -4.07 39.35 -46.65
C LEU A 2 -4.37 39.08 -45.17
N ALA A 3 -5.49 38.35 -44.88
CA ALA A 3 -5.83 37.89 -43.58
C ALA A 3 -5.18 36.54 -43.33
N TRP A 4 -4.27 36.47 -42.37
CA TRP A 4 -3.67 35.22 -41.89
C TRP A 4 -4.60 34.65 -40.79
N ALA A 5 -5.26 33.54 -41.10
CA ALA A 5 -5.98 32.75 -40.11
C ALA A 5 -5.00 31.87 -39.35
N LEU A 6 -4.69 32.21 -38.10
CA LEU A 6 -3.96 31.35 -37.18
C LEU A 6 -4.86 30.19 -36.73
N LEU A 7 -4.62 29.01 -37.29
CA LEU A 7 -5.23 27.78 -36.85
C LEU A 7 -4.51 27.31 -35.57
N SER A 8 -5.10 27.60 -34.38
CA SER A 8 -4.64 27.06 -33.10
C SER A 8 -5.01 25.58 -33.01
N MET A 9 -4.04 24.71 -33.28
CA MET A 9 -4.12 23.28 -33.03
C MET A 9 -4.07 23.04 -31.51
N SER A 10 -5.20 22.85 -30.88
CA SER A 10 -5.29 22.34 -29.50
C SER A 10 -4.83 20.88 -29.51
N ALA A 11 -3.59 20.64 -29.10
CA ALA A 11 -3.12 19.29 -28.84
C ALA A 11 -3.80 18.75 -27.56
N SER A 12 -4.84 17.95 -27.74
CA SER A 12 -5.39 17.14 -26.67
C SER A 12 -4.34 16.10 -26.28
N ALA A 13 -3.61 16.34 -25.20
CA ALA A 13 -2.76 15.31 -24.61
C ALA A 13 -3.67 14.21 -24.08
N PHE A 14 -3.83 13.14 -24.84
CA PHE A 14 -4.40 11.89 -24.31
C PHE A 14 -3.39 11.37 -23.29
N ALA A 15 -3.73 11.43 -22.02
CA ALA A 15 -3.00 10.70 -20.99
C ALA A 15 -3.07 9.21 -21.38
N ALA A 16 -1.94 8.64 -21.77
CA ALA A 16 -1.88 7.22 -22.07
C ALA A 16 -2.15 6.45 -20.78
N ASN A 17 -3.05 5.45 -20.83
CA ASN A 17 -3.25 4.55 -19.72
C ASN A 17 -1.91 3.87 -19.40
N ALA A 18 -1.50 3.91 -18.12
CA ALA A 18 -0.35 3.17 -17.67
C ALA A 18 -0.67 1.66 -17.62
N THR A 19 0.35 0.85 -17.71
CA THR A 19 0.25 -0.58 -17.43
C THR A 19 0.73 -0.88 -16.03
N LEU A 20 0.29 -2.00 -15.46
CA LEU A 20 0.77 -2.47 -14.17
C LEU A 20 2.30 -2.60 -14.15
N ASP A 21 2.89 -3.24 -15.19
CA ASP A 21 4.35 -3.37 -15.36
C ASP A 21 5.11 -2.04 -15.25
N GLN A 22 4.56 -0.97 -15.83
CA GLN A 22 5.21 0.35 -15.79
C GLN A 22 5.24 0.91 -14.38
N VAL A 23 4.15 0.80 -13.63
CA VAL A 23 4.10 1.24 -12.22
C VAL A 23 4.99 0.38 -11.35
N MET A 24 4.95 -0.95 -11.51
CA MET A 24 5.83 -1.87 -10.77
C MET A 24 7.30 -1.61 -11.05
N ALA A 25 7.67 -1.33 -12.29
CA ALA A 25 9.04 -0.97 -12.65
C ALA A 25 9.51 0.35 -12.01
N LEU A 26 8.61 1.32 -11.80
CA LEU A 26 8.92 2.56 -11.08
C LEU A 26 9.09 2.31 -9.59
N LEU A 27 8.16 1.58 -8.97
CA LEU A 27 8.23 1.21 -7.54
C LEU A 27 9.51 0.44 -7.23
N ALA A 28 9.91 -0.50 -8.09
CA ALA A 28 11.15 -1.28 -7.96
C ALA A 28 12.44 -0.45 -7.91
N GLN A 29 12.41 0.79 -8.39
CA GLN A 29 13.58 1.69 -8.35
C GLN A 29 13.79 2.29 -6.96
N ARG A 30 12.74 2.38 -6.14
CA ARG A 30 12.82 2.91 -4.78
C ARG A 30 13.41 1.85 -3.86
N LYS A 31 14.63 2.07 -3.40
CA LYS A 31 15.34 1.14 -2.52
C LYS A 31 15.28 1.53 -1.05
N HIS A 32 14.91 2.76 -0.77
CA HIS A 32 14.83 3.31 0.56
C HIS A 32 13.75 4.39 0.62
N GLY A 33 13.03 4.48 1.73
CA GLY A 33 12.03 5.52 1.95
C GLY A 33 11.60 5.62 3.41
N GLU A 34 11.39 6.85 3.85
CA GLU A 34 10.73 7.16 5.11
C GLU A 34 9.59 8.14 4.82
N VAL A 35 8.39 7.83 5.34
CA VAL A 35 7.19 8.64 5.09
C VAL A 35 6.31 8.66 6.32
N LYS A 36 5.70 9.81 6.61
CA LYS A 36 4.69 9.90 7.66
C LYS A 36 3.38 9.30 7.21
N TYR A 37 2.63 8.74 8.16
CA TYR A 37 1.29 8.23 7.90
C TYR A 37 0.27 8.70 8.93
N VAL A 38 -0.97 8.74 8.49
CA VAL A 38 -2.16 8.78 9.33
C VAL A 38 -3.02 7.57 8.96
N GLU A 39 -3.47 6.82 9.96
CA GLU A 39 -4.32 5.65 9.78
C GLU A 39 -5.61 5.81 10.58
N GLU A 40 -6.71 5.43 9.98
CA GLU A 40 -8.04 5.42 10.57
C GLU A 40 -8.64 4.02 10.48
N ASP A 41 -8.83 3.39 11.63
CA ASP A 41 -9.47 2.07 11.75
C ASP A 41 -10.95 2.25 12.09
N TYR A 42 -11.79 1.91 11.13
CA TYR A 42 -13.24 1.93 11.25
C TYR A 42 -13.72 0.56 11.70
N LEU A 43 -13.99 0.43 12.99
CA LEU A 43 -14.50 -0.80 13.59
C LEU A 43 -16.00 -0.71 13.70
N LYS A 44 -16.72 -1.71 13.18
CA LYS A 44 -18.19 -1.74 13.15
C LYS A 44 -18.86 -1.55 14.53
N MET A 45 -18.14 -1.91 15.58
CA MET A 45 -18.61 -1.76 16.97
C MET A 45 -18.40 -0.36 17.54
N LEU A 46 -17.72 0.55 16.83
CA LEU A 46 -17.41 1.90 17.30
C LEU A 46 -18.06 2.96 16.39
N ASP A 47 -18.58 4.02 17.00
CA ASP A 47 -19.20 5.14 16.28
C ASP A 47 -18.16 6.07 15.62
N GLN A 48 -16.90 6.02 16.08
CA GLN A 48 -15.80 6.85 15.59
C GLN A 48 -14.59 5.98 15.27
N PRO A 49 -13.81 6.31 14.22
CA PRO A 49 -12.60 5.58 13.90
C PRO A 49 -11.54 5.75 14.99
N VAL A 50 -10.79 4.68 15.21
CA VAL A 50 -9.56 4.74 15.99
C VAL A 50 -8.46 5.32 15.09
N LYS A 51 -7.84 6.43 15.54
CA LYS A 51 -6.81 7.11 14.76
C LYS A 51 -5.43 6.82 15.30
N SER A 52 -4.51 6.51 14.42
CA SER A 52 -3.08 6.40 14.72
C SER A 52 -2.25 7.21 13.72
N SER A 53 -1.04 7.57 14.10
CA SER A 53 -0.11 8.24 13.19
C SER A 53 1.33 7.97 13.59
N GLY A 54 2.23 8.05 12.63
CA GLY A 54 3.62 7.77 12.84
C GLY A 54 4.44 7.84 11.56
N VAL A 55 5.41 6.93 11.45
CA VAL A 55 6.35 6.86 10.35
C VAL A 55 6.40 5.44 9.81
N LEU A 56 6.43 5.30 8.49
CA LEU A 56 6.78 4.06 7.81
C LEU A 56 8.20 4.18 7.26
N VAL A 57 8.97 3.13 7.41
CA VAL A 57 10.30 3.00 6.82
C VAL A 57 10.33 1.78 5.93
N TYR A 58 10.95 1.92 4.78
CA TYR A 58 11.22 0.83 3.83
C TYR A 58 12.69 0.84 3.45
N ASP A 59 13.35 -0.30 3.58
CA ASP A 59 14.68 -0.55 3.04
C ASP A 59 14.64 -1.88 2.28
N ALA A 60 14.82 -1.78 0.97
CA ALA A 60 14.80 -2.96 0.10
C ALA A 60 15.90 -3.95 0.47
N PRO A 61 15.68 -5.27 0.30
CA PRO A 61 14.48 -5.83 -0.33
C PRO A 61 13.32 -6.12 0.63
N ASP A 62 13.55 -6.21 1.95
CA ASP A 62 12.66 -6.92 2.87
C ASP A 62 12.54 -6.31 4.27
N HIS A 63 13.10 -5.11 4.49
CA HIS A 63 12.89 -4.39 5.73
C HIS A 63 11.72 -3.40 5.61
N LEU A 64 10.74 -3.56 6.50
CA LEU A 64 9.61 -2.65 6.67
C LEU A 64 9.45 -2.33 8.16
N GLU A 65 9.30 -1.06 8.49
CA GLU A 65 8.97 -0.64 9.85
C GLU A 65 7.75 0.28 9.84
N LYS A 66 6.75 -0.03 10.67
CA LYS A 66 5.65 0.87 11.02
C LYS A 66 5.85 1.32 12.45
N ARG A 67 6.28 2.56 12.62
CA ARG A 67 6.52 3.19 13.93
C ARG A 67 5.34 4.10 14.26
N ALA A 68 4.38 3.61 15.05
CA ALA A 68 3.30 4.43 15.57
C ALA A 68 3.83 5.34 16.69
N LEU A 69 3.48 6.63 16.60
CA LEU A 69 3.82 7.65 17.60
C LEU A 69 2.60 8.06 18.41
N LYS A 70 1.40 8.01 17.83
CA LYS A 70 0.12 8.32 18.46
C LYS A 70 -0.91 7.23 18.13
N PRO A 71 -1.86 6.95 19.06
CA PRO A 71 -2.01 7.48 20.42
C PRO A 71 -0.98 6.93 21.40
N LYS A 72 -0.35 5.79 21.07
CA LYS A 72 0.67 5.11 21.88
C LYS A 72 1.85 4.71 21.00
N ALA A 73 3.07 4.82 21.56
CA ALA A 73 4.25 4.35 20.86
C ALA A 73 4.24 2.83 20.73
N GLU A 74 4.35 2.38 19.48
CA GLU A 74 4.44 0.98 19.08
C GLU A 74 5.24 0.87 17.80
N SER A 75 6.10 -0.15 17.68
CA SER A 75 6.80 -0.45 16.43
C SER A 75 6.47 -1.86 15.96
N LEU A 76 6.16 -1.98 14.68
CA LEU A 76 6.12 -3.25 13.95
C LEU A 76 7.30 -3.24 13.00
N ILE A 77 8.22 -4.17 13.18
CA ILE A 77 9.45 -4.26 12.40
C ILE A 77 9.46 -5.61 11.71
N LEU A 78 9.50 -5.58 10.39
CA LEU A 78 9.67 -6.76 9.55
C LEU A 78 11.07 -6.78 8.98
N ASP A 79 11.79 -7.87 9.23
CA ASP A 79 13.08 -8.17 8.64
C ASP A 79 13.00 -9.56 7.99
N GLY A 80 12.93 -9.61 6.67
CA GLY A 80 12.63 -10.83 5.94
C GLY A 80 11.27 -11.40 6.38
N GLU A 81 11.27 -12.58 6.99
CA GLU A 81 10.05 -13.23 7.50
C GLU A 81 9.83 -13.01 9.00
N ARG A 82 10.72 -12.29 9.67
CA ARG A 82 10.62 -12.06 11.11
C ARG A 82 9.89 -10.77 11.42
N LEU A 83 8.72 -10.89 12.03
CA LEU A 83 7.96 -9.76 12.57
C LEU A 83 8.29 -9.55 14.04
N THR A 84 8.74 -8.36 14.39
CA THR A 84 8.95 -7.91 15.77
C THR A 84 7.92 -6.82 16.10
N VAL A 85 7.19 -7.00 17.19
CA VAL A 85 6.24 -6.00 17.73
C VAL A 85 6.77 -5.49 19.05
N GLU A 86 7.03 -4.19 19.13
CA GLU A 86 7.49 -3.51 20.34
C GLU A 86 6.38 -2.61 20.89
N ARG A 87 5.98 -2.88 22.14
CA ARG A 87 4.89 -2.17 22.82
C ARG A 87 5.33 -1.79 24.23
N GLY A 88 5.77 -0.55 24.42
CA GLY A 88 6.33 -0.08 25.69
C GLY A 88 7.58 -0.88 26.08
N ARG A 89 7.47 -1.69 27.17
CA ARG A 89 8.59 -2.55 27.62
C ARG A 89 8.49 -3.99 27.15
N ARG A 90 7.52 -4.31 26.32
CA ARG A 90 7.28 -5.68 25.82
C ARG A 90 7.70 -5.78 24.37
N THR A 91 8.42 -6.85 24.06
CA THR A 91 8.80 -7.20 22.68
C THR A 91 8.28 -8.60 22.38
N TYR A 92 7.53 -8.73 21.31
CA TYR A 92 7.04 -9.99 20.78
C TYR A 92 7.73 -10.24 19.44
N ARG A 93 8.11 -11.49 19.20
CA ARG A 93 8.69 -11.92 17.92
C ARG A 93 7.93 -13.10 17.41
N MET A 94 7.63 -13.08 16.12
CA MET A 94 6.96 -14.16 15.42
C MET A 94 7.56 -14.30 14.03
N ASP A 95 7.47 -15.50 13.48
CA ASP A 95 7.77 -15.75 12.09
C ASP A 95 6.47 -15.62 11.28
N LEU A 96 6.48 -14.84 10.19
CA LEU A 96 5.30 -14.64 9.36
C LEU A 96 4.82 -15.95 8.74
N GLY A 97 5.72 -16.88 8.44
CA GLY A 97 5.37 -18.19 7.92
C GLY A 97 4.51 -19.00 8.89
N GLU A 98 4.53 -18.69 10.19
CA GLU A 98 3.70 -19.31 11.23
C GLU A 98 2.29 -18.68 11.32
N ASP A 99 2.06 -17.50 10.72
CA ASP A 99 0.74 -16.85 10.70
C ASP A 99 0.22 -16.69 9.25
N PRO A 100 -0.44 -17.72 8.70
CA PRO A 100 -0.93 -17.70 7.33
C PRO A 100 -2.07 -16.69 7.09
N GLN A 101 -2.55 -15.99 8.12
CA GLN A 101 -3.58 -14.96 8.00
C GLN A 101 -2.97 -13.56 7.86
N VAL A 102 -1.80 -13.31 8.44
CA VAL A 102 -1.12 -12.01 8.42
C VAL A 102 -0.09 -11.94 7.29
N ALA A 103 0.65 -13.01 7.04
CA ALA A 103 1.71 -13.06 6.05
C ALA A 103 1.31 -12.50 4.67
N PRO A 104 0.17 -12.89 4.05
CA PRO A 104 -0.17 -12.40 2.72
C PRO A 104 -0.36 -10.88 2.62
N PHE A 105 -0.78 -10.21 3.73
CA PHE A 105 -0.94 -8.75 3.74
C PHE A 105 0.40 -8.03 3.79
N VAL A 106 1.27 -8.49 4.68
CA VAL A 106 2.63 -7.96 4.80
C VAL A 106 3.37 -8.16 3.48
N ASP A 107 3.27 -9.35 2.91
CA ASP A 107 3.87 -9.69 1.63
C ASP A 107 3.32 -8.82 0.49
N SER A 108 2.01 -8.55 0.46
CA SER A 108 1.44 -7.70 -0.59
C SER A 108 2.01 -6.28 -0.60
N ILE A 109 2.24 -5.71 0.57
CA ILE A 109 2.85 -4.39 0.70
C ILE A 109 4.31 -4.46 0.26
N ARG A 110 5.06 -5.45 0.76
CA ARG A 110 6.46 -5.66 0.42
C ARG A 110 6.65 -5.89 -1.09
N ASP A 111 5.87 -6.79 -1.68
CA ASP A 111 5.94 -7.09 -3.11
C ASP A 111 5.56 -5.89 -3.97
N THR A 112 4.57 -5.08 -3.55
CA THR A 112 4.23 -3.83 -4.23
C THR A 112 5.40 -2.85 -4.20
N LEU A 113 6.01 -2.64 -3.02
CA LEU A 113 7.17 -1.76 -2.87
C LEU A 113 8.40 -2.26 -3.65
N ALA A 114 8.57 -3.57 -3.74
CA ALA A 114 9.63 -4.20 -4.51
C ALA A 114 9.35 -4.23 -6.03
N GLY A 115 8.14 -3.87 -6.47
CA GLY A 115 7.70 -3.97 -7.84
C GLY A 115 7.57 -5.41 -8.35
N ASN A 116 7.26 -6.35 -7.45
CA ASN A 116 7.20 -7.77 -7.75
C ASN A 116 5.76 -8.21 -8.12
N GLU A 117 5.35 -7.88 -9.34
CA GLU A 117 4.03 -8.22 -9.87
C GLU A 117 3.73 -9.73 -9.80
N GLN A 118 4.68 -10.56 -10.19
CA GLN A 118 4.49 -12.01 -10.20
C GLN A 118 4.25 -12.61 -8.81
N ALA A 119 4.83 -12.04 -7.77
CA ALA A 119 4.58 -12.47 -6.40
C ALA A 119 3.16 -12.06 -5.96
N LEU A 120 2.73 -10.84 -6.28
CA LEU A 120 1.37 -10.39 -6.01
C LEU A 120 0.31 -11.27 -6.68
N GLU A 121 0.50 -11.60 -7.96
CA GLU A 121 -0.45 -12.41 -8.73
C GLU A 121 -0.56 -13.86 -8.26
N ARG A 122 0.44 -14.36 -7.53
CA ARG A 122 0.37 -15.70 -6.92
C ARG A 122 -0.59 -15.77 -5.74
N VAL A 123 -0.77 -14.68 -5.01
CA VAL A 123 -1.56 -14.63 -3.76
C VAL A 123 -2.82 -13.78 -3.88
N PHE A 124 -2.88 -12.90 -4.90
CA PHE A 124 -4.02 -12.03 -5.14
C PHE A 124 -4.46 -12.04 -6.61
N LYS A 125 -5.77 -11.90 -6.81
CA LYS A 125 -6.30 -11.41 -8.09
C LYS A 125 -6.03 -9.91 -8.14
N VAL A 126 -5.11 -9.50 -9.02
CA VAL A 126 -4.70 -8.12 -9.18
C VAL A 126 -5.56 -7.43 -10.24
N THR A 127 -6.02 -6.22 -9.95
CA THR A 127 -6.65 -5.32 -10.93
C THR A 127 -5.97 -3.98 -10.85
N PHE A 128 -5.50 -3.47 -11.97
CA PHE A 128 -4.87 -2.15 -12.09
C PHE A 128 -5.77 -1.20 -12.86
N THR A 129 -5.83 0.06 -12.41
CA THR A 129 -6.52 1.15 -13.10
C THR A 129 -5.74 2.46 -12.94
N GLY A 130 -5.84 3.34 -13.94
CA GLY A 130 -5.29 4.69 -13.89
C GLY A 130 -4.16 4.95 -14.86
N THR A 131 -3.39 6.00 -14.57
CA THR A 131 -2.23 6.50 -15.32
C THR A 131 -0.98 6.44 -14.44
N LEU A 132 0.19 6.86 -14.94
CA LEU A 132 1.38 6.97 -14.09
C LEU A 132 1.24 8.05 -13.01
N GLU A 133 0.49 9.11 -13.28
CA GLU A 133 0.27 10.22 -12.36
C GLU A 133 -0.76 9.91 -11.28
N GLU A 134 -1.66 8.96 -11.55
CA GLU A 134 -2.68 8.51 -10.58
C GLU A 134 -3.06 7.08 -10.92
N TRP A 135 -2.69 6.14 -10.06
CA TRP A 135 -2.92 4.71 -10.23
C TRP A 135 -3.51 4.06 -8.98
N GLN A 136 -4.22 2.97 -9.20
CA GLN A 136 -4.79 2.15 -8.16
C GLN A 136 -4.59 0.67 -8.45
N LEU A 137 -4.16 -0.07 -7.44
CA LEU A 137 -4.15 -1.52 -7.37
C LEU A 137 -5.30 -1.98 -6.48
N LYS A 138 -6.04 -2.95 -6.95
CA LYS A 138 -7.03 -3.69 -6.20
C LYS A 138 -6.58 -5.14 -6.11
N LEU A 139 -6.43 -5.63 -4.89
CA LEU A 139 -5.93 -6.96 -4.59
C LEU A 139 -7.02 -7.76 -3.87
N VAL A 140 -7.49 -8.84 -4.47
CA VAL A 140 -8.47 -9.74 -3.86
C VAL A 140 -7.76 -11.06 -3.54
N PRO A 141 -7.73 -11.49 -2.27
CA PRO A 141 -7.04 -12.72 -1.86
C PRO A 141 -7.53 -13.94 -2.64
N LEU A 142 -6.60 -14.81 -3.09
CA LEU A 142 -6.91 -16.08 -3.73
C LEU A 142 -7.08 -17.23 -2.73
N ASP A 143 -6.40 -17.14 -1.58
CA ASP A 143 -6.53 -18.13 -0.51
C ASP A 143 -7.84 -17.93 0.26
N GLU A 144 -8.64 -19.01 0.40
CA GLU A 144 -9.94 -18.94 1.06
C GLU A 144 -9.87 -18.60 2.56
N LYS A 145 -8.76 -18.94 3.26
CA LYS A 145 -8.62 -18.63 4.70
C LYS A 145 -8.36 -17.15 4.89
N VAL A 146 -7.54 -16.56 4.00
CA VAL A 146 -7.30 -15.12 3.97
C VAL A 146 -8.57 -14.38 3.55
N ALA A 147 -9.25 -14.83 2.50
CA ALA A 147 -10.50 -14.25 1.99
C ALA A 147 -11.66 -14.28 3.01
N ARG A 148 -11.61 -15.16 4.00
CA ARG A 148 -12.59 -15.14 5.11
C ARG A 148 -12.40 -13.96 6.07
N LYS A 149 -11.24 -13.33 6.10
CA LYS A 149 -10.95 -12.17 6.93
C LYS A 149 -10.92 -10.89 6.14
N VAL A 150 -10.19 -10.88 5.04
CA VAL A 150 -10.02 -9.69 4.22
C VAL A 150 -10.63 -9.90 2.85
N SER A 151 -11.55 -9.01 2.51
CA SER A 151 -12.23 -9.04 1.22
C SER A 151 -11.39 -8.41 0.12
N GLU A 152 -10.62 -7.37 0.44
CA GLU A 152 -9.90 -6.58 -0.55
C GLU A 152 -8.80 -5.72 0.09
N VAL A 153 -7.68 -5.54 -0.60
CA VAL A 153 -6.69 -4.49 -0.32
C VAL A 153 -6.65 -3.54 -1.52
N GLN A 154 -6.71 -2.24 -1.26
CA GLN A 154 -6.57 -1.20 -2.27
C GLN A 154 -5.30 -0.41 -1.98
N ILE A 155 -4.44 -0.24 -2.98
CA ILE A 155 -3.22 0.58 -2.89
C ILE A 155 -3.33 1.63 -3.98
N ALA A 156 -3.22 2.90 -3.62
CA ALA A 156 -3.25 3.99 -4.58
C ALA A 156 -1.97 4.81 -4.48
N GLY A 157 -1.57 5.40 -5.61
CA GLY A 157 -0.35 6.17 -5.66
C GLY A 157 -0.19 6.99 -6.93
N ALA A 158 0.95 7.65 -7.04
CA ALA A 158 1.37 8.44 -8.18
C ALA A 158 2.83 8.15 -8.46
N ARG A 159 3.16 7.84 -9.71
CA ARG A 159 4.52 7.48 -10.15
C ARG A 159 5.10 6.34 -9.30
N ASP A 160 6.19 6.59 -8.59
CA ASP A 160 6.87 5.66 -7.67
C ASP A 160 6.47 5.86 -6.19
N GLU A 161 5.40 6.60 -5.92
CA GLU A 161 4.95 6.91 -4.57
C GLU A 161 3.60 6.27 -4.26
N ILE A 162 3.56 5.46 -3.21
CA ILE A 162 2.31 5.01 -2.61
C ILE A 162 1.77 6.15 -1.76
N GLN A 163 0.49 6.49 -1.95
CA GLN A 163 -0.20 7.56 -1.24
C GLN A 163 -1.21 7.05 -0.23
N SER A 164 -1.79 5.88 -0.48
CA SER A 164 -2.73 5.27 0.45
C SER A 164 -2.77 3.75 0.35
N VAL A 165 -3.07 3.14 1.48
CA VAL A 165 -3.38 1.70 1.60
C VAL A 165 -4.69 1.57 2.34
N LYS A 166 -5.64 0.82 1.78
CA LYS A 166 -6.92 0.54 2.40
C LYS A 166 -7.15 -0.96 2.45
N ILE A 167 -7.50 -1.47 3.62
CA ILE A 167 -7.84 -2.87 3.84
C ILE A 167 -9.32 -2.95 4.18
N LEU A 168 -10.05 -3.80 3.48
CA LEU A 168 -11.45 -4.07 3.71
C LEU A 168 -11.61 -5.47 4.29
N GLU A 169 -12.21 -5.57 5.47
CA GLU A 169 -12.49 -6.85 6.11
C GLU A 169 -13.89 -7.35 5.76
N THR A 170 -14.10 -8.65 5.89
CA THR A 170 -15.37 -9.30 5.50
C THR A 170 -16.49 -9.05 6.52
N ASP A 171 -16.15 -8.72 7.75
CA ASP A 171 -17.11 -8.37 8.81
C ASP A 171 -17.59 -6.91 8.75
N GLY A 172 -17.00 -6.11 7.85
CA GLY A 172 -17.33 -4.71 7.61
C GLY A 172 -16.37 -3.73 8.27
N ASP A 173 -15.37 -4.21 8.99
CA ASP A 173 -14.28 -3.38 9.48
C ASP A 173 -13.38 -2.94 8.30
N ARG A 174 -12.69 -1.84 8.45
CA ARG A 174 -11.72 -1.37 7.46
C ARG A 174 -10.65 -0.49 8.07
N SER A 175 -9.44 -0.58 7.55
CA SER A 175 -8.35 0.35 7.82
C SER A 175 -8.09 1.23 6.59
N VAL A 176 -7.82 2.50 6.80
CA VAL A 176 -7.43 3.46 5.77
C VAL A 176 -6.18 4.19 6.23
N MET A 177 -5.06 3.91 5.59
CA MET A 177 -3.80 4.58 5.83
C MET A 177 -3.51 5.56 4.69
N THR A 178 -3.24 6.80 5.04
CA THR A 178 -2.82 7.85 4.11
C THR A 178 -1.36 8.20 4.40
N LEU A 179 -0.55 8.26 3.36
CA LEU A 179 0.86 8.61 3.43
C LEU A 179 1.02 10.09 3.07
N GLU A 180 1.73 10.83 3.90
CA GLU A 180 2.03 12.23 3.63
C GLU A 180 3.20 12.29 2.62
N PRO A 181 3.11 13.11 1.57
CA PRO A 181 4.24 13.29 0.67
C PRO A 181 5.45 13.83 1.45
N PRO A 182 6.68 13.47 1.04
CA PRO A 182 7.91 13.91 1.69
C PRO A 182 8.12 15.42 1.65
#